data_bc205931b0c6dd3e2911ce7638eb67ec
#
_entry.id   bc205931b0c6dd3e2911ce7638eb67ec
#
_cell.length_a   1.000
_cell.length_b   1.000
_cell.length_c   1.000
_cell.angle_alpha   90.00
_cell.angle_beta   90.00
_cell.angle_gamma   90.00
#
_symmetry.space_group_name_H-M   'P 1'
#
loop_
_entity.id
_entity.type
_entity.pdbx_description
1 polymer ?
#
loop_
_entity_poly.entity_id
_entity_poly.type
_entity_poly.pdbx_seq_one_letter_code
_entity_poly.pdbx_strand_id
1 'polypeptide(L)'
;MIVAYFWRIKPTAVPFAIIAMALDRFVLKRSANVGFFKSLGTGKGETFTPADANALRWGLVAQVHDIESFDQSFVIRQWRKNCVDEFRAVLEPISSHGKWAGKEPFVASVKDWDGPVVGCSISDGLLVGRTLICKVLNGSR
;
A
#
# COMPACT_ATOMS: atom_id res chain seq x y z
N MET A 1 -7.31 -2.64 -10.77
CA MET A 1 -6.22 -3.47 -10.22
C MET A 1 -5.65 -2.82 -8.97
N ILE A 2 -5.02 -3.61 -8.11
CA ILE A 2 -4.38 -3.10 -6.89
C ILE A 2 -2.88 -3.20 -7.08
N VAL A 3 -2.16 -2.16 -6.67
CA VAL A 3 -0.70 -2.18 -6.60
C VAL A 3 -0.26 -1.87 -5.19
N ALA A 4 0.69 -2.65 -4.68
CA ALA A 4 1.29 -2.48 -3.38
C ALA A 4 2.77 -2.18 -3.52
N TYR A 5 3.23 -1.17 -2.83
CA TYR A 5 4.63 -0.80 -2.72
C TYR A 5 5.04 -0.83 -1.27
N PHE A 6 6.25 -1.33 -1.02
CA PHE A 6 6.93 -1.22 0.27
C PHE A 6 8.35 -0.75 0.02
N TRP A 7 8.70 0.36 0.64
CA TRP A 7 10.00 0.98 0.51
C TRP A 7 10.78 0.94 1.80
N ARG A 8 12.04 0.59 1.70
CA ARG A 8 13.02 0.86 2.74
C ARG A 8 13.80 2.10 2.34
N ILE A 9 13.71 3.15 3.11
CA ILE A 9 14.33 4.44 2.81
C ILE A 9 15.66 4.61 3.54
N LYS A 10 16.47 5.55 3.04
CA LYS A 10 17.71 5.97 3.71
C LYS A 10 17.36 6.69 5.01
N PRO A 11 18.18 6.56 6.09
CA PRO A 11 17.95 7.32 7.33
C PRO A 11 17.85 8.83 7.11
N THR A 12 18.65 9.37 6.18
CA THR A 12 18.65 10.78 5.80
C THR A 12 17.36 11.22 5.07
N ALA A 13 16.56 10.27 4.56
CA ALA A 13 15.32 10.54 3.86
C ALA A 13 14.07 10.47 4.77
N VAL A 14 14.23 10.25 6.08
CA VAL A 14 13.10 10.22 7.02
C VAL A 14 12.29 11.53 7.01
N PRO A 15 12.91 12.73 7.06
CA PRO A 15 12.15 13.97 6.95
C PRO A 15 11.36 14.09 5.65
N PHE A 16 11.94 13.64 4.53
CA PHE A 16 11.24 13.56 3.26
C PHE A 16 10.01 12.65 3.36
N ALA A 17 10.13 11.45 3.93
CA ALA A 17 9.04 10.49 4.02
C ALA A 17 7.85 11.03 4.83
N ILE A 18 8.11 11.73 5.92
CA ILE A 18 7.06 12.36 6.75
C ILE A 18 6.30 13.42 5.93
N ILE A 19 7.03 14.29 5.23
CA ILE A 19 6.43 15.34 4.41
C ILE A 19 5.70 14.73 3.21
N ALA A 20 6.32 13.77 2.51
CA ALA A 20 5.73 13.10 1.37
C ALA A 20 4.42 12.41 1.75
N MET A 21 4.38 11.69 2.87
CA MET A 21 3.17 11.00 3.33
C MET A 21 2.00 11.97 3.57
N ALA A 22 2.28 13.19 4.01
CA ALA A 22 1.27 14.23 4.18
C ALA A 22 0.81 14.82 2.83
N LEU A 23 1.75 15.12 1.93
CA LEU A 23 1.46 15.77 0.64
C LEU A 23 0.87 14.81 -0.39
N ASP A 24 1.35 13.57 -0.43
CA ASP A 24 0.89 12.54 -1.38
C ASP A 24 -0.61 12.27 -1.24
N ARG A 25 -1.17 12.44 -0.05
CA ARG A 25 -2.61 12.34 0.17
C ARG A 25 -3.42 13.32 -0.69
N PHE A 26 -2.92 14.53 -0.89
CA PHE A 26 -3.59 15.53 -1.71
C PHE A 26 -3.41 15.24 -3.20
N VAL A 27 -2.22 14.82 -3.60
CA VAL A 27 -1.91 14.46 -4.99
C VAL A 27 -2.73 13.23 -5.42
N LEU A 28 -2.70 12.16 -4.62
CA LEU A 28 -3.40 10.92 -4.94
C LEU A 28 -4.93 11.07 -4.94
N LYS A 29 -5.48 11.88 -4.02
CA LYS A 29 -6.92 12.19 -4.02
C LYS A 29 -7.42 12.92 -5.26
N ARG A 30 -6.56 13.69 -5.91
CA ARG A 30 -6.88 14.44 -7.13
C ARG A 30 -6.59 13.67 -8.41
N SER A 31 -5.91 12.53 -8.31
CA SER A 31 -5.57 11.71 -9.46
C SER A 31 -6.78 10.94 -9.96
N ALA A 32 -7.17 11.13 -11.22
CA ALA A 32 -8.23 10.36 -11.87
C ALA A 32 -7.88 8.87 -12.02
N ASN A 33 -6.58 8.53 -11.98
CA ASN A 33 -6.10 7.15 -12.07
C ASN A 33 -6.27 6.37 -10.76
N VAL A 34 -6.53 7.04 -9.63
CA VAL A 34 -6.54 6.43 -8.30
C VAL A 34 -7.97 6.41 -7.74
N GLY A 35 -8.56 5.24 -7.66
CA GLY A 35 -9.89 5.05 -7.04
C GLY A 35 -9.82 5.02 -5.50
N PHE A 36 -8.80 4.35 -4.97
CA PHE A 36 -8.56 4.23 -3.53
C PHE A 36 -7.07 4.12 -3.25
N PHE A 37 -6.63 4.64 -2.12
CA PHE A 37 -5.26 4.42 -1.64
C PHE A 37 -5.18 4.44 -0.11
N LYS A 38 -4.18 3.78 0.42
CA LYS A 38 -3.81 3.79 1.83
C LYS A 38 -2.29 3.83 1.94
N SER A 39 -1.77 4.87 2.58
CA SER A 39 -0.37 4.92 2.99
C SER A 39 -0.21 4.19 4.31
N LEU A 40 0.83 3.38 4.43
CA LEU A 40 1.09 2.49 5.54
C LEU A 40 2.43 2.86 6.18
N GLY A 41 2.43 3.06 7.49
CA GLY A 41 3.63 2.91 8.29
C GLY A 41 3.83 1.43 8.60
N THR A 42 5.06 0.99 8.70
CA THR A 42 5.36 -0.40 9.10
C THR A 42 5.90 -0.43 10.52
N GLY A 43 5.42 -1.35 11.34
CA GLY A 43 5.96 -1.66 12.66
C GLY A 43 7.10 -2.66 12.58
N LYS A 44 7.83 -2.83 13.68
CA LYS A 44 8.83 -3.90 13.85
C LYS A 44 8.19 -5.27 14.06
N GLY A 45 6.88 -5.32 14.30
CA GLY A 45 6.10 -6.55 14.37
C GLY A 45 5.92 -7.13 15.78
N GLU A 46 6.39 -6.45 16.82
CA GLU A 46 6.34 -6.96 18.20
C GLU A 46 5.09 -6.49 18.95
N THR A 47 4.74 -5.22 18.80
CA THR A 47 3.53 -4.63 19.40
C THR A 47 2.91 -3.65 18.41
N PHE A 48 1.59 -3.52 18.38
CA PHE A 48 0.91 -2.57 17.47
C PHE A 48 0.86 -1.16 18.07
N THR A 49 1.93 -0.72 18.72
CA THR A 49 2.03 0.61 19.33
C THR A 49 2.85 1.58 18.48
N PRO A 50 2.67 2.90 18.63
CA PRO A 50 3.50 3.89 17.95
C PRO A 50 5.00 3.76 18.23
N ALA A 51 5.38 3.16 19.37
CA ALA A 51 6.78 2.89 19.74
C ALA A 51 7.43 1.83 18.83
N ASP A 52 6.62 0.99 18.19
CA ASP A 52 7.07 -0.04 17.25
C ASP A 52 7.26 0.48 15.82
N ALA A 53 6.91 1.73 15.55
CA ALA A 53 6.98 2.29 14.22
C ALA A 53 8.43 2.26 13.67
N ASN A 54 8.61 1.68 12.49
CA ASN A 54 9.86 1.68 11.80
C ASN A 54 9.90 2.83 10.79
N ALA A 55 10.55 3.93 11.17
CA ALA A 55 10.65 5.13 10.33
C ALA A 55 11.41 4.91 9.01
N LEU A 56 12.06 3.76 8.82
CA LEU A 56 12.77 3.42 7.59
C LEU A 56 11.95 2.56 6.62
N ARG A 57 10.75 2.13 7.01
CA ARG A 57 9.90 1.29 6.18
C ARG A 57 8.53 1.92 6.00
N TRP A 58 8.15 2.10 4.76
CA TRP A 58 6.90 2.74 4.35
C TRP A 58 6.21 1.90 3.30
N GLY A 59 4.88 1.99 3.26
CA GLY A 59 4.09 1.26 2.27
C GLY A 59 2.99 2.12 1.67
N LEU A 60 2.56 1.74 0.48
CA LEU A 60 1.41 2.31 -0.21
C LEU A 60 0.65 1.18 -0.88
N VAL A 61 -0.64 1.09 -0.60
CA VAL A 61 -1.56 0.24 -1.36
C VAL A 61 -2.52 1.16 -2.09
N ALA A 62 -2.64 0.97 -3.40
CA ALA A 62 -3.52 1.77 -4.23
C ALA A 62 -4.32 0.91 -5.19
N GLN A 63 -5.60 1.24 -5.35
CA GLN A 63 -6.43 0.76 -6.44
C GLN A 63 -6.33 1.75 -7.59
N VAL A 64 -5.84 1.29 -8.74
CA VAL A 64 -5.55 2.13 -9.89
C VAL A 64 -6.21 1.58 -11.16
N HIS A 65 -6.50 2.47 -12.09
CA HIS A 65 -7.05 2.10 -13.40
C HIS A 65 -5.92 1.68 -14.35
N ASP A 66 -4.83 2.44 -14.38
CA ASP A 66 -3.64 2.18 -15.20
C ASP A 66 -2.40 2.14 -14.32
N ILE A 67 -1.80 0.95 -14.23
CA ILE A 67 -0.63 0.67 -13.39
C ILE A 67 0.62 1.34 -13.95
N GLU A 68 0.82 1.31 -15.27
CA GLU A 68 2.03 1.85 -15.89
C GLU A 68 2.11 3.37 -15.69
N SER A 69 1.01 4.05 -15.92
CA SER A 69 0.90 5.49 -15.64
C SER A 69 1.11 5.80 -14.16
N PHE A 70 0.60 4.95 -13.26
CA PHE A 70 0.80 5.12 -11.83
C PHE A 70 2.25 4.91 -11.40
N ASP A 71 2.92 3.90 -11.93
CA ASP A 71 4.35 3.63 -11.70
C ASP A 71 5.25 4.81 -12.09
N GLN A 72 4.85 5.54 -13.12
CA GLN A 72 5.56 6.72 -13.61
C GLN A 72 5.11 8.03 -12.95
N SER A 73 4.15 7.96 -12.03
CA SER A 73 3.65 9.15 -11.33
C SER A 73 4.74 9.84 -10.52
N PHE A 74 4.56 11.15 -10.30
CA PHE A 74 5.48 11.93 -9.49
C PHE A 74 5.68 11.31 -8.09
N VAL A 75 4.60 10.86 -7.45
CA VAL A 75 4.63 10.24 -6.13
C VAL A 75 5.57 9.04 -6.12
N ILE A 76 5.36 8.05 -7.01
CA ILE A 76 6.17 6.83 -7.03
C ILE A 76 7.63 7.12 -7.35
N ARG A 77 7.89 8.02 -8.31
CA ARG A 77 9.27 8.41 -8.64
C ARG A 77 10.01 9.07 -7.48
N GLN A 78 9.34 9.89 -6.67
CA GLN A 78 9.96 10.51 -5.50
C GLN A 78 10.31 9.47 -4.42
N TRP A 79 9.44 8.51 -4.17
CA TRP A 79 9.73 7.42 -3.25
C TRP A 79 10.91 6.57 -3.73
N ARG A 80 10.93 6.18 -5.02
CA ARG A 80 12.04 5.43 -5.64
C ARG A 80 13.39 6.14 -5.54
N LYS A 81 13.41 7.45 -5.73
CA LYS A 81 14.63 8.26 -5.61
C LYS A 81 15.23 8.23 -4.19
N ASN A 82 14.40 8.10 -3.17
CA ASN A 82 14.79 8.16 -1.77
C ASN A 82 14.84 6.78 -1.09
N CYS A 83 14.45 5.71 -1.75
CA CYS A 83 14.53 4.36 -1.20
C CYS A 83 15.90 3.72 -1.48
N VAL A 84 16.21 2.74 -0.62
CA VAL A 84 17.34 1.81 -0.78
C VAL A 84 16.88 0.54 -1.46
N ASP A 85 15.62 0.17 -1.19
CA ASP A 85 15.04 -1.09 -1.60
C ASP A 85 13.52 -0.91 -1.81
N GLU A 86 12.97 -1.52 -2.84
CA GLU A 86 11.55 -1.48 -3.17
C GLU A 86 11.04 -2.90 -3.36
N PHE A 87 9.96 -3.24 -2.67
CA PHE A 87 9.12 -4.36 -3.05
C PHE A 87 7.84 -3.84 -3.69
N ARG A 88 7.53 -4.33 -4.88
CA ARG A 88 6.32 -3.98 -5.64
C ARG A 88 5.57 -5.23 -6.02
N ALA A 89 4.27 -5.23 -5.79
CA ALA A 89 3.39 -6.31 -6.22
C ALA A 89 2.12 -5.76 -6.87
N VAL A 90 1.71 -6.38 -7.96
CA VAL A 90 0.40 -6.18 -8.59
C VAL A 90 -0.52 -7.28 -8.10
N LEU A 91 -1.67 -6.90 -7.59
CA LEU A 91 -2.59 -7.75 -6.88
C LEU A 91 -3.98 -7.67 -7.50
N GLU A 92 -4.66 -8.77 -7.52
CA GLU A 92 -6.07 -8.84 -7.89
C GLU A 92 -6.88 -9.38 -6.70
N PRO A 93 -7.93 -8.67 -6.25
CA PRO A 93 -8.68 -9.07 -5.07
C PRO A 93 -9.49 -10.33 -5.34
N ILE A 94 -9.36 -11.32 -4.45
CA ILE A 94 -10.18 -12.52 -4.40
C ILE A 94 -11.29 -12.34 -3.38
N SER A 95 -10.97 -11.79 -2.22
CA SER A 95 -11.91 -11.58 -1.13
C SER A 95 -11.51 -10.34 -0.33
N SER A 96 -12.49 -9.57 0.08
CA SER A 96 -12.29 -8.41 0.95
C SER A 96 -13.35 -8.40 2.03
N HIS A 97 -12.93 -8.22 3.27
CA HIS A 97 -13.79 -8.10 4.42
C HIS A 97 -13.53 -6.79 5.17
N GLY A 98 -14.61 -6.15 5.58
CA GLY A 98 -14.58 -4.90 6.33
C GLY A 98 -14.45 -3.66 5.47
N LYS A 99 -14.72 -2.50 6.09
CA LYS A 99 -14.67 -1.21 5.42
C LYS A 99 -13.28 -0.58 5.56
N TRP A 100 -12.67 -0.22 4.46
CA TRP A 100 -11.37 0.45 4.38
C TRP A 100 -11.58 1.97 4.37
N ALA A 101 -11.32 2.63 5.47
CA ALA A 101 -11.61 4.06 5.66
C ALA A 101 -13.09 4.41 5.33
N GLY A 102 -14.03 3.57 5.79
CA GLY A 102 -15.46 3.75 5.56
C GLY A 102 -15.98 3.32 4.19
N LYS A 103 -15.10 2.84 3.29
CA LYS A 103 -15.41 2.38 1.93
C LYS A 103 -15.13 0.89 1.78
N GLU A 104 -15.74 0.26 0.79
CA GLU A 104 -15.44 -1.09 0.34
C GLU A 104 -14.84 -1.01 -1.08
N PRO A 105 -13.56 -0.60 -1.20
CA PRO A 105 -12.95 -0.29 -2.50
C PRO A 105 -12.57 -1.53 -3.30
N PHE A 106 -12.50 -2.69 -2.64
CA PHE A 106 -11.99 -3.90 -3.25
C PHE A 106 -13.14 -4.87 -3.53
N VAL A 107 -13.56 -4.92 -4.77
CA VAL A 107 -14.54 -5.89 -5.25
C VAL A 107 -13.80 -7.13 -5.71
N ALA A 108 -14.21 -8.30 -5.22
CA ALA A 108 -13.64 -9.57 -5.67
C ALA A 108 -13.86 -9.74 -7.18
N SER A 109 -12.78 -9.88 -7.92
CA SER A 109 -12.80 -10.05 -9.38
C SER A 109 -12.68 -11.51 -9.80
N VAL A 110 -12.22 -12.39 -8.89
CA VAL A 110 -12.00 -13.81 -9.12
C VAL A 110 -12.69 -14.61 -8.03
N LYS A 111 -13.60 -15.49 -8.40
CA LYS A 111 -14.36 -16.32 -7.45
C LYS A 111 -13.68 -17.64 -7.12
N ASP A 112 -12.95 -18.23 -8.08
CA ASP A 112 -12.31 -19.52 -7.95
C ASP A 112 -10.82 -19.39 -8.26
N TRP A 113 -9.98 -19.46 -7.25
CA TRP A 113 -8.52 -19.36 -7.36
C TRP A 113 -7.85 -20.39 -6.45
N ASP A 114 -7.11 -21.34 -7.05
CA ASP A 114 -6.39 -22.42 -6.35
C ASP A 114 -4.89 -22.14 -6.18
N GLY A 115 -4.42 -20.99 -6.64
CA GLY A 115 -3.01 -20.62 -6.59
C GLY A 115 -2.60 -19.89 -5.29
N PRO A 116 -1.33 -19.45 -5.21
CA PRO A 116 -0.83 -18.75 -4.05
C PRO A 116 -1.56 -17.42 -3.84
N VAL A 117 -1.86 -17.10 -2.60
CA VAL A 117 -2.54 -15.87 -2.18
C VAL A 117 -1.68 -15.07 -1.22
N VAL A 118 -1.87 -13.76 -1.25
CA VAL A 118 -1.33 -12.83 -0.24
C VAL A 118 -2.50 -12.26 0.54
N GLY A 119 -2.44 -12.43 1.85
CA GLY A 119 -3.34 -11.79 2.80
C GLY A 119 -2.73 -10.49 3.29
N CYS A 120 -3.48 -9.40 3.21
CA CYS A 120 -3.14 -8.13 3.82
C CYS A 120 -4.17 -7.83 4.91
N SER A 121 -3.73 -7.85 6.16
CA SER A 121 -4.54 -7.41 7.30
C SER A 121 -4.06 -6.05 7.77
N ILE A 122 -4.98 -5.11 7.90
CA ILE A 122 -4.71 -3.79 8.47
C ILE A 122 -5.58 -3.63 9.69
N SER A 123 -4.96 -3.38 10.84
CA SER A 123 -5.66 -2.98 12.05
C SER A 123 -5.46 -1.48 12.28
N ASP A 124 -6.53 -0.77 12.54
CA ASP A 124 -6.49 0.66 12.89
C ASP A 124 -6.34 0.84 14.43
N GLY A 125 -5.78 -0.13 15.12
CA GLY A 125 -5.56 -0.07 16.57
C GLY A 125 -6.81 -0.23 17.44
N LEU A 126 -8.01 -0.29 16.86
CA LEU A 126 -9.26 -0.47 17.56
C LEU A 126 -10.19 -1.43 16.80
N LEU A 127 -10.08 -2.72 17.13
CA LEU A 127 -11.15 -3.72 17.13
C LEU A 127 -11.73 -4.31 15.83
N VAL A 128 -11.35 -3.98 14.60
CA VAL A 128 -11.85 -4.76 13.47
C VAL A 128 -10.73 -5.06 12.48
N GLY A 129 -10.30 -6.31 12.46
CA GLY A 129 -9.38 -6.80 11.42
C GLY A 129 -10.03 -6.64 10.05
N ARG A 130 -9.39 -5.86 9.18
CA ARG A 130 -9.75 -5.73 7.77
C ARG A 130 -8.82 -6.64 7.00
N THR A 131 -9.39 -7.57 6.28
CA THR A 131 -8.60 -8.56 5.54
C THR A 131 -8.90 -8.42 4.06
N LEU A 132 -7.85 -8.31 3.28
CA LEU A 132 -7.87 -8.36 1.83
C LEU A 132 -7.05 -9.58 1.40
N ILE A 133 -7.67 -10.51 0.69
CA ILE A 133 -7.00 -11.67 0.10
C ILE A 133 -6.88 -11.43 -1.39
N CYS A 134 -5.67 -11.50 -1.90
CA CYS A 134 -5.36 -11.26 -3.30
C CYS A 134 -4.50 -12.36 -3.89
N LYS A 135 -4.64 -12.59 -5.19
CA LYS A 135 -3.61 -13.29 -5.97
C LYS A 135 -2.53 -12.30 -6.40
N VAL A 136 -1.29 -12.74 -6.42
CA VAL A 136 -0.17 -11.96 -6.95
C VAL A 136 -0.09 -12.20 -8.45
N LEU A 137 -0.21 -11.13 -9.23
CA LEU A 137 -0.07 -11.17 -10.68
C LEU A 137 1.39 -10.99 -11.10
N ASN A 138 2.09 -10.05 -10.45
CA ASN A 138 3.49 -9.79 -10.69
C ASN A 138 4.12 -9.13 -9.46
N GLY A 139 5.29 -9.60 -9.07
CA GLY A 139 6.07 -9.04 -7.96
C GLY A 139 7.52 -8.86 -8.39
N SER A 140 8.13 -7.73 -8.03
CA SER A 140 9.54 -7.46 -8.23
C SER A 140 10.17 -6.89 -6.96
N ARG A 141 11.45 -7.17 -6.79
CA ARG A 141 12.30 -6.57 -5.75
C ARG A 141 13.27 -5.61 -6.37
#